data_8c4cac22190a96c77d9f4aa51284b17f
#
_entry.id   8c4cac22190a96c77d9f4aa51284b17f
#
_cell.length_a   1.000
_cell.length_b   1.000
_cell.length_c   1.000
_cell.angle_alpha   90.00
_cell.angle_beta   90.00
_cell.angle_gamma   90.00
#
_symmetry.space_group_name_H-M   'P 1'
#
loop_
_entity.id
_entity.type
_entity.pdbx_description
1 polymer ?
#
loop_
_entity_poly.entity_id
_entity_poly.type
_entity_poly.pdbx_seq_one_letter_code
_entity_poly.pdbx_strand_id
1 'polypeptide(L)'
;MSHLRTLALVAAVAGLAACSDDPVQPDASSAPADLSLTLRGLRAAGPEQVMPGEVIVKLRAGADARALGRAHGLALAGRGYKDAFVLLRGAVGAEHATAAVLRNDARVEYAEPNYLRQPTAEIDDRLWAFHNPGGLTMNFTTGRSKGQPLPASYASKSDADEDGAPSGGYATYAAGGSAVVIGSIDTGVEFTHPEFTGRLIAGRDWYNNDADPSDDDGHGTHTTGTMAGATVGVAGVSGASAQVKVFVQKVCGRRGCPAAAIANAIRAAADQPGLVAMNLSLGGKSESQAEKDAITYATGRNVLVIASAGNDGTNTVSCPACDPKAISVAATMWQDALASYSNRGPGLDISAPGGQCYSNTTPEGCIYSAYRGGTYEWLQGTSMAAPQVTGTAAIVASKLGSRGDALRTRLLGTTDDLGAAGPDNTFGAGRLNSHRAVTGSGAPGTS
;
A
#
# COMPACT_ATOMS: atom_id res chain seq x y z
N MET A 1 -2.26 -36.21 -85.52
CA MET A 1 -3.45 -35.95 -86.35
C MET A 1 -4.66 -35.80 -85.45
N SER A 2 -5.19 -34.67 -85.57
CA SER A 2 -6.56 -34.18 -85.53
C SER A 2 -7.35 -34.18 -84.22
N HIS A 3 -7.66 -33.00 -83.90
CA HIS A 3 -8.94 -32.26 -83.65
C HIS A 3 -9.67 -32.49 -82.30
N LEU A 4 -9.61 -31.46 -81.55
CA LEU A 4 -10.72 -30.48 -81.26
C LEU A 4 -12.11 -31.07 -80.98
N ARG A 5 -12.68 -30.75 -79.85
CA ARG A 5 -13.83 -29.85 -79.70
C ARG A 5 -14.28 -29.65 -78.26
N THR A 6 -14.46 -28.40 -77.95
CA THR A 6 -15.12 -27.78 -76.81
C THR A 6 -16.56 -28.20 -76.65
N LEU A 7 -17.01 -28.40 -75.43
CA LEU A 7 -18.42 -28.18 -75.06
C LEU A 7 -18.52 -27.65 -73.66
N ALA A 8 -19.12 -26.49 -73.54
CA ALA A 8 -19.51 -25.83 -72.31
C ALA A 8 -20.75 -26.52 -71.75
N LEU A 9 -20.77 -26.79 -70.46
CA LEU A 9 -21.97 -27.15 -69.74
C LEU A 9 -22.14 -26.19 -68.56
N VAL A 10 -23.21 -25.41 -68.61
CA VAL A 10 -23.73 -24.58 -67.56
C VAL A 10 -24.45 -25.48 -66.54
N ALA A 11 -23.99 -25.52 -65.33
CA ALA A 11 -24.74 -26.12 -64.22
C ALA A 11 -24.96 -25.05 -63.15
N ALA A 12 -26.25 -24.73 -62.98
CA ALA A 12 -26.72 -23.91 -61.84
C ALA A 12 -26.51 -24.66 -60.54
N VAL A 13 -25.87 -24.04 -59.59
CA VAL A 13 -25.81 -24.54 -58.22
C VAL A 13 -26.53 -23.55 -57.33
N ALA A 14 -27.59 -24.11 -56.69
CA ALA A 14 -28.42 -23.45 -55.71
C ALA A 14 -27.56 -23.04 -54.48
N GLY A 15 -27.78 -21.82 -54.01
CA GLY A 15 -27.15 -21.28 -52.81
C GLY A 15 -27.60 -22.03 -51.55
N LEU A 16 -26.65 -22.52 -50.80
CA LEU A 16 -26.80 -22.78 -49.37
C LEU A 16 -26.10 -21.65 -48.64
N ALA A 17 -26.90 -20.79 -48.01
CA ALA A 17 -26.40 -19.81 -47.05
C ALA A 17 -25.88 -20.55 -45.83
N ALA A 18 -24.57 -20.57 -45.67
CA ALA A 18 -23.90 -20.91 -44.43
C ALA A 18 -23.80 -19.61 -43.61
N CYS A 19 -24.49 -19.56 -42.49
CA CYS A 19 -24.24 -18.57 -41.46
C CYS A 19 -22.82 -18.77 -40.93
N SER A 20 -21.91 -17.89 -41.27
CA SER A 20 -20.65 -17.75 -40.57
C SER A 20 -20.90 -16.93 -39.33
N ASP A 21 -20.94 -17.53 -38.16
CA ASP A 21 -20.76 -16.85 -36.89
C ASP A 21 -19.29 -16.40 -36.82
N ASP A 22 -19.02 -15.22 -37.32
CA ASP A 22 -17.80 -14.50 -36.97
C ASP A 22 -17.94 -14.05 -35.50
N PRO A 23 -17.01 -14.38 -34.62
CA PRO A 23 -17.01 -13.80 -33.28
C PRO A 23 -16.83 -12.29 -33.44
N VAL A 24 -17.82 -11.55 -32.97
CA VAL A 24 -17.75 -10.09 -32.84
C VAL A 24 -16.51 -9.77 -32.00
N GLN A 25 -15.47 -9.30 -32.64
CA GLN A 25 -14.38 -8.66 -31.91
C GLN A 25 -14.96 -7.42 -31.21
N PRO A 26 -14.76 -7.26 -29.90
CA PRO A 26 -15.16 -6.04 -29.23
C PRO A 26 -14.36 -4.88 -29.86
N ASP A 27 -15.10 -3.83 -30.21
CA ASP A 27 -14.58 -2.63 -30.82
C ASP A 27 -13.47 -2.02 -29.93
N ALA A 28 -12.26 -1.95 -30.42
CA ALA A 28 -11.09 -1.42 -29.73
C ALA A 28 -11.18 0.12 -29.45
N SER A 29 -12.33 0.73 -29.79
CA SER A 29 -12.54 2.18 -29.64
C SER A 29 -13.16 2.59 -28.30
N SER A 30 -13.49 1.66 -27.39
CA SER A 30 -14.04 1.96 -26.06
C SER A 30 -13.16 1.53 -24.88
N ALA A 31 -11.86 1.37 -25.12
CA ALA A 31 -10.91 1.30 -24.01
C ALA A 31 -10.96 2.64 -23.24
N PRO A 32 -11.19 2.62 -21.93
CA PRO A 32 -11.17 3.85 -21.16
C PRO A 32 -9.81 4.50 -21.36
N ALA A 33 -9.85 5.77 -21.79
CA ALA A 33 -8.65 6.54 -22.02
C ALA A 33 -7.77 6.51 -20.78
N ASP A 34 -6.58 5.91 -20.93
CA ASP A 34 -5.38 6.34 -20.24
C ASP A 34 -5.16 5.92 -18.79
N LEU A 35 -5.42 4.65 -18.45
CA LEU A 35 -4.80 4.01 -17.28
C LEU A 35 -3.26 3.95 -17.40
N SER A 36 -2.73 3.94 -18.63
CA SER A 36 -1.29 3.85 -18.90
C SER A 36 -0.49 5.09 -18.48
N LEU A 37 -1.14 6.25 -18.35
CA LEU A 37 -0.47 7.50 -17.94
C LEU A 37 -0.36 7.62 -16.41
N THR A 38 -1.30 7.09 -15.66
CA THR A 38 -1.28 7.13 -14.18
C THR A 38 -0.17 6.25 -13.62
N LEU A 39 0.12 5.12 -14.27
CA LEU A 39 1.09 4.12 -13.83
C LEU A 39 2.53 4.37 -14.30
N ARG A 40 2.74 5.18 -15.33
CA ARG A 40 4.09 5.57 -15.78
C ARG A 40 4.86 6.39 -14.74
N GLY A 41 4.19 6.93 -13.71
CA GLY A 41 4.81 7.62 -12.58
C GLY A 41 5.44 6.71 -11.53
N LEU A 42 5.10 5.41 -11.52
CA LEU A 42 5.55 4.43 -10.51
C LEU A 42 6.87 3.73 -10.85
N ARG A 43 7.61 4.21 -11.87
CA ARG A 43 8.88 3.61 -12.25
C ARG A 43 9.96 3.80 -11.19
N ALA A 44 10.75 2.72 -11.04
CA ALA A 44 11.96 2.65 -10.27
C ALA A 44 12.79 3.94 -10.32
N ALA A 45 13.20 4.37 -9.14
CA ALA A 45 14.34 5.21 -8.78
C ALA A 45 15.02 6.01 -9.90
N GLY A 46 14.33 7.03 -10.38
CA GLY A 46 14.97 8.20 -10.96
C GLY A 46 15.71 9.03 -9.89
N PRO A 47 16.37 10.11 -10.26
CA PRO A 47 16.94 11.05 -9.29
C PRO A 47 15.85 11.52 -8.32
N GLU A 48 16.24 11.81 -7.09
CA GLU A 48 15.35 12.27 -6.03
C GLU A 48 14.43 13.39 -6.52
N GLN A 49 13.12 13.19 -6.40
CA GLN A 49 12.13 14.15 -6.85
C GLN A 49 11.67 15.02 -5.68
N VAL A 50 11.41 16.29 -5.96
CA VAL A 50 10.91 17.26 -5.01
C VAL A 50 9.70 18.00 -5.58
N MET A 51 8.83 18.50 -4.70
CA MET A 51 7.77 19.42 -5.11
C MET A 51 8.37 20.70 -5.65
N PRO A 52 8.05 21.10 -6.89
CA PRO A 52 8.68 22.24 -7.54
C PRO A 52 8.53 23.54 -6.75
N GLY A 53 9.67 24.14 -6.42
CA GLY A 53 9.78 25.40 -5.71
C GLY A 53 9.48 25.34 -4.20
N GLU A 54 9.20 24.19 -3.60
CA GLU A 54 8.78 24.09 -2.20
C GLU A 54 9.88 23.61 -1.25
N VAL A 55 9.97 24.32 -0.12
CA VAL A 55 10.89 24.01 0.99
C VAL A 55 10.10 23.90 2.28
N ILE A 56 10.28 22.82 3.02
CA ILE A 56 9.77 22.63 4.38
C ILE A 56 10.72 23.32 5.33
N VAL A 57 10.20 24.16 6.22
CA VAL A 57 10.99 24.92 7.20
C VAL A 57 10.38 24.82 8.59
N LYS A 58 11.15 24.34 9.55
CA LYS A 58 10.79 24.44 10.95
C LYS A 58 11.42 25.67 11.56
N LEU A 59 10.59 26.49 12.16
CA LEU A 59 11.00 27.73 12.80
C LEU A 59 11.34 27.51 14.28
N ARG A 60 12.34 28.24 14.78
CA ARG A 60 12.56 28.35 16.21
C ARG A 60 11.42 29.12 16.87
N ALA A 61 11.23 28.91 18.17
CA ALA A 61 10.20 29.56 18.94
C ALA A 61 10.26 31.10 18.80
N GLY A 62 9.11 31.73 18.51
CA GLY A 62 8.99 33.16 18.34
C GLY A 62 9.37 33.73 16.97
N ALA A 63 9.84 32.88 16.04
CA ALA A 63 10.17 33.32 14.68
C ALA A 63 8.90 33.48 13.82
N ASP A 64 8.87 34.50 12.98
CA ASP A 64 7.77 34.79 12.05
C ASP A 64 8.06 34.29 10.65
N ALA A 65 7.19 33.40 10.16
CA ALA A 65 7.35 32.74 8.85
C ALA A 65 7.31 33.70 7.66
N ARG A 66 6.46 34.76 7.75
CA ARG A 66 6.35 35.75 6.67
C ARG A 66 7.55 36.68 6.65
N ALA A 67 8.08 37.03 7.83
CA ALA A 67 9.30 37.82 7.93
C ALA A 67 10.52 37.05 7.42
N LEU A 68 10.61 35.74 7.71
CA LEU A 68 11.63 34.84 7.12
C LEU A 68 11.48 34.79 5.59
N GLY A 69 10.29 34.52 5.09
CA GLY A 69 10.03 34.44 3.65
C GLY A 69 10.44 35.74 2.93
N ARG A 70 10.02 36.92 3.43
CA ARG A 70 10.42 38.23 2.86
C ARG A 70 11.93 38.44 2.85
N ALA A 71 12.62 38.03 3.91
CA ALA A 71 14.08 38.19 4.01
C ALA A 71 14.84 37.38 2.97
N HIS A 72 14.27 36.26 2.51
CA HIS A 72 14.88 35.35 1.53
C HIS A 72 14.19 35.39 0.15
N GLY A 73 13.27 36.31 -0.09
CA GLY A 73 12.55 36.37 -1.39
C GLY A 73 11.58 35.22 -1.62
N LEU A 74 11.07 34.60 -0.57
CA LEU A 74 10.19 33.44 -0.60
C LEU A 74 8.77 33.82 -0.15
N ALA A 75 7.78 33.16 -0.76
CA ALA A 75 6.38 33.27 -0.35
C ALA A 75 6.02 32.20 0.70
N LEU A 76 5.22 32.57 1.70
CA LEU A 76 4.61 31.56 2.58
C LEU A 76 3.51 30.84 1.80
N ALA A 77 3.73 29.55 1.50
CA ALA A 77 2.81 28.71 0.73
C ALA A 77 1.82 27.96 1.63
N GLY A 78 2.20 27.65 2.88
CA GLY A 78 1.34 26.91 3.80
C GLY A 78 1.96 26.73 5.18
N ARG A 79 1.18 26.07 6.05
CA ARG A 79 1.60 25.65 7.38
C ARG A 79 1.31 24.18 7.58
N GLY A 80 2.22 23.48 8.22
CA GLY A 80 2.02 22.10 8.62
C GLY A 80 0.94 21.98 9.70
N TYR A 81 0.48 20.73 9.88
CA TYR A 81 -0.52 20.42 10.90
C TYR A 81 -0.08 20.90 12.28
N LYS A 82 -0.94 21.68 12.94
CA LYS A 82 -0.65 22.33 14.23
C LYS A 82 0.65 23.14 14.22
N ASP A 83 0.94 23.83 13.12
CA ASP A 83 2.14 24.67 12.93
C ASP A 83 3.48 23.93 13.15
N ALA A 84 3.52 22.61 12.92
CA ALA A 84 4.72 21.80 13.10
C ALA A 84 5.91 22.26 12.23
N PHE A 85 5.60 22.83 11.07
CA PHE A 85 6.52 23.45 10.11
C PHE A 85 5.79 24.47 9.24
N VAL A 86 6.51 25.18 8.38
CA VAL A 86 5.92 26.02 7.32
C VAL A 86 6.44 25.57 5.96
N LEU A 87 5.62 25.76 4.92
CA LEU A 87 6.02 25.64 3.53
C LEU A 87 6.36 27.00 2.98
N LEU A 88 7.58 27.17 2.50
CA LEU A 88 8.00 28.35 1.75
C LEU A 88 8.16 27.99 0.28
N ARG A 89 7.76 28.89 -0.61
CA ARG A 89 7.86 28.72 -2.05
C ARG A 89 8.76 29.75 -2.68
N GLY A 90 9.68 29.28 -3.52
CA GLY A 90 10.64 30.08 -4.28
C GLY A 90 10.73 29.63 -5.73
N ALA A 91 11.90 29.83 -6.32
CA ALA A 91 12.17 29.43 -7.69
C ALA A 91 12.22 27.91 -7.85
N VAL A 92 11.57 27.41 -8.89
CA VAL A 92 11.61 26.00 -9.28
C VAL A 92 13.04 25.59 -9.68
N GLY A 93 13.51 24.43 -9.17
CA GLY A 93 14.86 23.93 -9.38
C GLY A 93 15.91 24.48 -8.41
N ALA A 94 15.51 25.36 -7.49
CA ALA A 94 16.39 25.94 -6.48
C ALA A 94 16.14 25.37 -5.06
N GLU A 95 15.34 24.33 -4.90
CA GLU A 95 14.82 23.81 -3.61
C GLU A 95 15.97 23.44 -2.66
N HIS A 96 16.96 22.68 -3.15
CA HIS A 96 18.12 22.27 -2.37
C HIS A 96 19.00 23.46 -1.96
N ALA A 97 19.25 24.40 -2.88
CA ALA A 97 20.03 25.60 -2.61
C ALA A 97 19.31 26.51 -1.61
N THR A 98 18.01 26.68 -1.78
CA THR A 98 17.15 27.47 -0.87
C THR A 98 17.14 26.87 0.53
N ALA A 99 16.97 25.55 0.66
CA ALA A 99 17.02 24.85 1.93
C ALA A 99 18.40 25.02 2.61
N ALA A 100 19.49 24.93 1.83
CA ALA A 100 20.84 25.13 2.36
C ALA A 100 21.07 26.56 2.90
N VAL A 101 20.56 27.58 2.21
CA VAL A 101 20.62 28.97 2.68
C VAL A 101 19.79 29.16 3.95
N LEU A 102 18.58 28.63 4.00
CA LEU A 102 17.68 28.77 5.15
C LEU A 102 18.21 28.08 6.42
N ARG A 103 18.95 26.97 6.28
CA ARG A 103 19.60 26.30 7.45
C ARG A 103 20.59 27.20 8.20
N ASN A 104 21.13 28.21 7.53
CA ASN A 104 22.06 29.15 8.15
C ASN A 104 21.36 30.35 8.80
N ASP A 105 20.03 30.48 8.69
CA ASP A 105 19.28 31.55 9.34
C ASP A 105 18.99 31.22 10.80
N ALA A 106 19.34 32.11 11.71
CA ALA A 106 19.19 31.91 13.15
C ALA A 106 17.74 31.64 13.60
N ARG A 107 16.75 31.97 12.78
CA ARG A 107 15.32 31.75 13.03
C ARG A 107 14.87 30.33 12.66
N VAL A 108 15.72 29.56 11.97
CA VAL A 108 15.40 28.24 11.43
C VAL A 108 15.99 27.16 12.32
N GLU A 109 15.21 26.14 12.62
CA GLU A 109 15.65 24.92 13.27
C GLU A 109 16.16 23.91 12.24
N TYR A 110 15.37 23.65 11.19
CA TYR A 110 15.80 22.96 9.98
C TYR A 110 15.07 23.50 8.74
N ALA A 111 15.65 23.23 7.56
CA ALA A 111 15.04 23.45 6.27
C ALA A 111 15.45 22.33 5.31
N GLU A 112 14.50 21.82 4.55
CA GLU A 112 14.69 20.74 3.57
C GLU A 112 13.77 20.92 2.36
N PRO A 113 14.11 20.37 1.18
CA PRO A 113 13.19 20.29 0.07
C PRO A 113 11.92 19.51 0.46
N ASN A 114 10.78 19.83 -0.15
CA ASN A 114 9.58 19.02 -0.01
C ASN A 114 9.70 17.81 -0.93
N TYR A 115 10.29 16.72 -0.41
CA TYR A 115 10.56 15.49 -1.16
C TYR A 115 9.29 14.80 -1.63
N LEU A 116 9.31 14.21 -2.82
CA LEU A 116 8.24 13.39 -3.35
C LEU A 116 8.50 11.90 -3.07
N ARG A 117 7.53 11.25 -2.44
CA ARG A 117 7.48 9.80 -2.29
C ARG A 117 6.65 9.20 -3.42
N GLN A 118 6.87 7.94 -3.73
CA GLN A 118 6.04 7.19 -4.67
C GLN A 118 5.31 6.08 -3.92
N PRO A 119 4.07 5.75 -4.32
CA PRO A 119 3.46 4.50 -3.92
C PRO A 119 4.38 3.34 -4.28
N THR A 120 4.51 2.35 -3.39
CA THR A 120 5.46 1.26 -3.54
C THR A 120 4.79 -0.03 -4.06
N ALA A 121 3.79 0.10 -4.94
CA ALA A 121 3.20 -1.02 -5.66
C ALA A 121 3.65 -1.01 -7.12
N GLU A 122 3.90 -2.18 -7.66
CA GLU A 122 4.03 -2.41 -9.07
C GLU A 122 2.73 -3.02 -9.58
N ILE A 123 2.05 -2.33 -10.50
CA ILE A 123 0.86 -2.83 -11.17
C ILE A 123 1.31 -3.47 -12.48
N ASP A 124 0.99 -4.75 -12.67
CA ASP A 124 1.04 -5.37 -13.99
C ASP A 124 -0.28 -5.04 -14.68
N ASP A 125 -0.26 -4.13 -15.65
CA ASP A 125 -1.42 -3.69 -16.45
C ASP A 125 -2.05 -4.81 -17.30
N ARG A 126 -1.41 -5.99 -17.33
CA ARG A 126 -1.91 -7.21 -17.95
C ARG A 126 -2.69 -8.10 -16.99
N LEU A 127 -2.72 -7.75 -15.70
CA LEU A 127 -3.45 -8.47 -14.65
C LEU A 127 -4.84 -7.89 -14.53
N TRP A 128 -5.82 -8.52 -15.09
CA TRP A 128 -7.20 -8.12 -14.97
C TRP A 128 -8.01 -9.08 -14.09
N ALA A 129 -9.07 -8.51 -13.54
CA ALA A 129 -9.92 -9.04 -12.50
C ALA A 129 -10.21 -10.54 -12.68
N PHE A 130 -9.63 -11.35 -11.82
CA PHE A 130 -10.09 -12.71 -11.61
C PHE A 130 -11.04 -12.72 -10.41
N HIS A 131 -12.20 -13.30 -10.60
CA HIS A 131 -13.14 -13.51 -9.52
C HIS A 131 -12.45 -14.32 -8.41
N ASN A 132 -12.41 -13.73 -7.23
CA ASN A 132 -12.16 -14.49 -6.01
C ASN A 132 -13.44 -15.29 -5.70
N PRO A 133 -13.42 -16.62 -5.73
CA PRO A 133 -14.63 -17.40 -5.53
C PRO A 133 -15.06 -17.55 -4.06
N GLY A 134 -14.69 -16.60 -3.19
CA GLY A 134 -15.09 -16.61 -1.78
C GLY A 134 -14.29 -17.58 -0.92
N GLY A 135 -13.08 -17.90 -1.34
CA GLY A 135 -12.09 -18.53 -0.46
C GLY A 135 -11.49 -17.48 0.44
N LEU A 136 -11.78 -17.54 1.71
CA LEU A 136 -11.34 -16.60 2.76
C LEU A 136 -9.90 -16.85 3.19
N THR A 137 -9.05 -17.25 2.29
CA THR A 137 -7.61 -17.32 2.58
C THR A 137 -7.04 -15.93 2.33
N MET A 138 -6.77 -15.22 3.40
CA MET A 138 -6.19 -13.88 3.39
C MET A 138 -4.87 -13.77 2.67
N ASN A 139 -4.34 -14.85 2.19
CA ASN A 139 -2.95 -14.88 1.79
C ASN A 139 -2.71 -15.25 0.35
N PHE A 140 -3.57 -15.93 -0.34
CA PHE A 140 -3.44 -16.23 -1.75
C PHE A 140 -4.79 -16.56 -2.33
N THR A 141 -5.31 -15.63 -3.04
CA THR A 141 -6.35 -15.96 -3.98
C THR A 141 -5.65 -16.53 -5.21
N THR A 142 -5.68 -17.83 -5.34
CA THR A 142 -5.28 -18.44 -6.58
C THR A 142 -6.35 -18.09 -7.59
N GLY A 143 -6.08 -17.48 -8.71
CA GLY A 143 -7.02 -17.16 -9.79
C GLY A 143 -7.83 -18.33 -10.35
N ARG A 144 -8.20 -19.29 -9.48
CA ARG A 144 -8.92 -20.49 -9.83
C ARG A 144 -10.42 -20.27 -9.82
N SER A 145 -11.09 -20.90 -10.75
CA SER A 145 -12.55 -20.87 -10.85
C SER A 145 -13.20 -21.34 -9.55
N LYS A 146 -14.32 -20.71 -9.20
CA LYS A 146 -15.15 -21.07 -8.05
C LYS A 146 -15.30 -22.60 -7.89
N GLY A 147 -14.92 -23.11 -6.72
CA GLY A 147 -15.08 -24.53 -6.38
C GLY A 147 -13.87 -25.42 -6.71
N GLN A 148 -12.75 -24.87 -7.19
CA GLN A 148 -11.52 -25.64 -7.34
C GLN A 148 -10.76 -25.66 -6.00
N PRO A 149 -10.43 -26.83 -5.44
CA PRO A 149 -9.63 -26.92 -4.22
C PRO A 149 -8.23 -26.38 -4.47
N LEU A 150 -7.69 -25.65 -3.48
CA LEU A 150 -6.28 -25.26 -3.48
C LEU A 150 -5.40 -26.52 -3.51
N PRO A 151 -4.29 -26.56 -4.28
CA PRO A 151 -3.29 -27.59 -4.11
C PRO A 151 -2.84 -27.63 -2.65
N ALA A 152 -2.63 -28.83 -2.11
CA ALA A 152 -2.18 -29.01 -0.72
C ALA A 152 -0.89 -28.22 -0.39
N SER A 153 -0.06 -27.93 -1.41
CA SER A 153 1.14 -27.10 -1.28
C SER A 153 0.88 -25.61 -1.04
N TYR A 154 -0.36 -25.14 -1.23
CA TYR A 154 -0.74 -23.74 -1.01
C TYR A 154 -1.35 -23.50 0.37
N ALA A 155 -1.75 -24.56 1.05
CA ALA A 155 -2.60 -24.48 2.22
C ALA A 155 -1.91 -24.01 3.50
N SER A 156 -0.60 -23.78 3.51
CA SER A 156 0.07 -23.66 4.81
C SER A 156 1.02 -22.51 5.01
N LYS A 157 1.31 -21.67 4.02
CA LYS A 157 2.54 -20.90 4.12
C LYS A 157 2.43 -19.41 4.39
N SER A 158 1.24 -18.85 4.45
CA SER A 158 1.05 -17.47 4.87
C SER A 158 -0.14 -17.35 5.81
N ASP A 159 -0.19 -18.28 6.69
CA ASP A 159 -1.38 -18.68 7.41
C ASP A 159 -1.85 -17.64 8.40
N ALA A 160 -2.95 -17.01 8.10
CA ALA A 160 -3.73 -16.31 9.10
C ALA A 160 -4.53 -17.31 9.95
N ASP A 161 -4.59 -18.58 9.56
CA ASP A 161 -5.28 -19.63 10.27
C ASP A 161 -4.40 -20.90 10.29
N GLU A 162 -3.59 -21.08 11.30
CA GLU A 162 -2.72 -22.24 11.51
C GLU A 162 -3.48 -23.58 11.75
N ASP A 163 -4.81 -23.56 11.77
CA ASP A 163 -5.58 -24.76 12.11
C ASP A 163 -5.91 -25.66 10.92
N GLY A 164 -5.50 -25.26 9.72
CA GLY A 164 -5.73 -26.04 8.49
C GLY A 164 -7.19 -26.21 8.11
N ALA A 165 -8.09 -25.55 8.82
CA ALA A 165 -9.52 -25.59 8.53
C ALA A 165 -9.89 -24.51 7.50
N PRO A 166 -10.53 -24.84 6.38
CA PRO A 166 -11.00 -23.84 5.46
C PRO A 166 -11.95 -22.87 6.17
N SER A 167 -11.53 -21.63 6.37
CA SER A 167 -12.34 -20.48 6.81
C SER A 167 -12.81 -20.41 8.28
N GLY A 168 -12.52 -21.37 9.14
CA GLY A 168 -13.02 -21.34 10.52
C GLY A 168 -12.21 -20.45 11.47
N GLY A 169 -10.89 -20.51 11.37
CA GLY A 169 -9.97 -19.86 12.31
C GLY A 169 -10.00 -18.34 12.22
N TYR A 170 -9.87 -17.78 11.02
CA TYR A 170 -9.85 -16.34 10.79
C TYR A 170 -11.07 -15.61 11.37
N ALA A 171 -12.27 -16.05 11.02
CA ALA A 171 -13.50 -15.43 11.51
C ALA A 171 -13.56 -15.44 13.06
N THR A 172 -13.04 -16.50 13.67
CA THR A 172 -13.04 -16.66 15.12
C THR A 172 -12.02 -15.74 15.80
N TYR A 173 -10.77 -15.71 15.35
CA TYR A 173 -9.75 -14.90 16.02
C TYR A 173 -9.84 -13.42 15.66
N ALA A 174 -10.36 -13.07 14.48
CA ALA A 174 -10.52 -11.68 14.07
C ALA A 174 -11.80 -11.04 14.59
N ALA A 175 -12.86 -11.81 14.84
CA ALA A 175 -14.15 -11.27 15.31
C ALA A 175 -14.13 -10.74 16.75
N GLY A 176 -14.95 -9.74 17.05
CA GLY A 176 -15.12 -9.16 18.39
C GLY A 176 -14.00 -8.19 18.78
N GLY A 177 -13.80 -8.02 20.10
CA GLY A 177 -12.82 -7.08 20.66
C GLY A 177 -13.38 -5.67 20.90
N SER A 178 -12.52 -4.74 21.29
CA SER A 178 -12.86 -3.32 21.50
C SER A 178 -12.77 -2.52 20.20
N ALA A 179 -13.51 -1.42 20.12
CA ALA A 179 -13.43 -0.51 18.99
C ALA A 179 -12.03 0.10 18.86
N VAL A 180 -11.48 0.04 17.66
CA VAL A 180 -10.18 0.62 17.30
C VAL A 180 -10.24 1.27 15.94
N VAL A 181 -9.30 2.19 15.70
CA VAL A 181 -9.12 2.85 14.40
C VAL A 181 -7.71 2.54 13.89
N ILE A 182 -7.59 2.27 12.61
CA ILE A 182 -6.30 2.25 11.89
C ILE A 182 -6.29 3.36 10.83
N GLY A 183 -5.11 3.82 10.44
CA GLY A 183 -4.94 4.86 9.43
C GLY A 183 -4.61 4.28 8.06
N SER A 184 -5.20 4.82 6.99
CA SER A 184 -4.76 4.65 5.60
C SER A 184 -4.18 5.97 5.13
N ILE A 185 -2.87 6.03 4.87
CA ILE A 185 -2.16 7.21 4.38
C ILE A 185 -1.60 6.87 3.00
N ASP A 186 -2.35 7.22 1.95
CA ASP A 186 -2.14 6.70 0.60
C ASP A 186 -2.73 7.64 -0.48
N THR A 187 -3.18 7.10 -1.62
CA THR A 187 -3.86 7.83 -2.71
C THR A 187 -5.31 8.20 -2.40
N GLY A 188 -5.81 7.87 -1.22
CA GLY A 188 -7.21 7.96 -0.81
C GLY A 188 -7.86 6.58 -0.75
N VAL A 189 -9.18 6.53 -0.60
CA VAL A 189 -9.99 5.29 -0.64
C VAL A 189 -11.31 5.55 -1.35
N GLU A 190 -11.82 4.59 -2.10
CA GLU A 190 -13.17 4.67 -2.66
C GLU A 190 -14.22 4.41 -1.58
N PHE A 191 -14.87 5.47 -1.11
CA PHE A 191 -15.85 5.41 -0.02
C PHE A 191 -17.12 4.62 -0.35
N THR A 192 -17.42 4.45 -1.64
CA THR A 192 -18.59 3.73 -2.11
C THR A 192 -18.36 2.24 -2.36
N HIS A 193 -17.10 1.78 -2.24
CA HIS A 193 -16.77 0.37 -2.46
C HIS A 193 -17.47 -0.53 -1.44
N PRO A 194 -18.11 -1.65 -1.86
CA PRO A 194 -18.90 -2.53 -0.98
C PRO A 194 -18.12 -3.06 0.23
N GLU A 195 -16.81 -3.31 0.07
CA GLU A 195 -15.92 -3.79 1.13
C GLU A 195 -15.81 -2.83 2.32
N PHE A 196 -16.15 -1.56 2.13
CA PHE A 196 -15.94 -0.55 3.16
C PHE A 196 -17.22 0.00 3.77
N THR A 197 -18.37 -0.62 3.50
CA THR A 197 -19.65 -0.15 4.04
C THR A 197 -19.60 0.03 5.55
N GLY A 198 -19.76 1.27 6.00
CA GLY A 198 -19.74 1.66 7.42
C GLY A 198 -18.39 1.52 8.12
N ARG A 199 -17.27 1.31 7.40
CA ARG A 199 -15.92 1.12 7.98
C ARG A 199 -15.04 2.36 7.91
N LEU A 200 -15.25 3.25 6.93
CA LEU A 200 -14.37 4.38 6.70
C LEU A 200 -14.76 5.60 7.53
N ILE A 201 -13.75 6.31 7.98
CA ILE A 201 -13.83 7.65 8.57
C ILE A 201 -13.08 8.58 7.64
N ALA A 202 -13.77 9.54 7.05
CA ALA A 202 -13.14 10.52 6.17
C ALA A 202 -12.21 11.43 6.97
N GLY A 203 -10.99 11.56 6.50
CA GLY A 203 -9.99 12.49 6.99
C GLY A 203 -9.85 13.69 6.06
N ARG A 204 -8.67 13.87 5.46
CA ARG A 204 -8.36 15.01 4.62
C ARG A 204 -7.55 14.59 3.39
N ASP A 205 -7.72 15.32 2.30
CA ASP A 205 -6.77 15.34 1.18
C ASP A 205 -5.69 16.40 1.42
N TRP A 206 -4.49 15.94 1.79
CA TRP A 206 -3.32 16.79 2.00
C TRP A 206 -2.57 17.08 0.70
N TYR A 207 -2.83 16.29 -0.35
CA TYR A 207 -2.24 16.50 -1.66
C TYR A 207 -2.88 17.68 -2.37
N ASN A 208 -4.21 17.70 -2.46
CA ASN A 208 -4.99 18.79 -3.05
C ASN A 208 -5.37 19.88 -2.03
N ASN A 209 -5.11 19.63 -0.74
CA ASN A 209 -5.41 20.53 0.37
C ASN A 209 -6.91 20.82 0.55
N ASP A 210 -7.73 19.77 0.43
CA ASP A 210 -9.19 19.85 0.63
C ASP A 210 -9.71 18.77 1.60
N ALA A 211 -11.02 18.57 1.66
CA ALA A 211 -11.67 17.66 2.60
C ALA A 211 -12.10 16.33 1.96
N ASP A 212 -11.77 16.08 0.68
CA ASP A 212 -12.19 14.88 -0.04
C ASP A 212 -11.02 13.90 -0.23
N PRO A 213 -10.85 12.90 0.66
CA PRO A 213 -9.81 11.89 0.54
C PRO A 213 -10.20 10.71 -0.37
N SER A 214 -11.10 10.92 -1.33
CA SER A 214 -11.48 9.90 -2.31
C SER A 214 -10.30 9.51 -3.19
N ASP A 215 -10.25 8.24 -3.56
CA ASP A 215 -9.18 7.65 -4.35
C ASP A 215 -9.38 7.92 -5.85
N ASP A 216 -8.41 8.55 -6.48
CA ASP A 216 -8.36 8.81 -7.92
C ASP A 216 -7.33 7.94 -8.68
N ASP A 217 -6.66 7.02 -7.95
CA ASP A 217 -5.65 6.10 -8.48
C ASP A 217 -6.11 4.63 -8.39
N GLY A 218 -6.42 4.14 -7.19
CA GLY A 218 -6.83 2.77 -6.86
C GLY A 218 -5.88 2.09 -5.86
N HIS A 219 -4.67 2.60 -5.70
CA HIS A 219 -3.68 1.99 -4.82
C HIS A 219 -4.12 2.01 -3.34
N GLY A 220 -4.59 3.16 -2.84
CA GLY A 220 -5.06 3.27 -1.46
C GLY A 220 -6.34 2.46 -1.18
N THR A 221 -7.21 2.31 -2.17
CA THR A 221 -8.36 1.40 -2.10
C THR A 221 -7.90 -0.05 -1.94
N HIS A 222 -6.86 -0.45 -2.70
CA HIS A 222 -6.31 -1.80 -2.65
C HIS A 222 -5.64 -2.10 -1.30
N THR A 223 -4.77 -1.22 -0.83
CA THR A 223 -4.09 -1.38 0.47
C THR A 223 -5.09 -1.38 1.63
N THR A 224 -6.14 -0.55 1.57
CA THR A 224 -7.22 -0.53 2.56
C THR A 224 -8.05 -1.81 2.51
N GLY A 225 -8.34 -2.36 1.33
CA GLY A 225 -8.98 -3.65 1.17
C GLY A 225 -8.18 -4.79 1.81
N THR A 226 -6.86 -4.78 1.62
CA THR A 226 -5.95 -5.73 2.27
C THR A 226 -5.95 -5.60 3.80
N MET A 227 -6.04 -4.39 4.35
CA MET A 227 -6.13 -4.19 5.81
C MET A 227 -7.48 -4.63 6.39
N ALA A 228 -8.59 -4.25 5.73
CA ALA A 228 -9.90 -4.20 6.38
C ALA A 228 -11.10 -4.46 5.45
N GLY A 229 -10.92 -5.06 4.28
CA GLY A 229 -12.02 -5.46 3.39
C GLY A 229 -13.02 -6.37 4.12
N ALA A 230 -14.32 -6.11 3.95
CA ALA A 230 -15.39 -6.64 4.81
C ALA A 230 -15.88 -8.04 4.44
N THR A 231 -15.15 -8.80 3.65
CA THR A 231 -15.53 -10.17 3.22
C THR A 231 -16.67 -10.24 2.19
N VAL A 232 -16.87 -9.20 1.41
CA VAL A 232 -17.83 -9.20 0.30
C VAL A 232 -17.24 -9.92 -0.92
N GLY A 233 -16.06 -9.51 -1.37
CA GLY A 233 -15.29 -10.11 -2.45
C GLY A 233 -13.85 -10.44 -2.03
N VAL A 234 -13.32 -9.72 -1.03
CA VAL A 234 -12.03 -10.00 -0.40
C VAL A 234 -12.14 -9.94 1.12
N ALA A 235 -11.29 -10.70 1.80
CA ALA A 235 -11.13 -10.62 3.25
C ALA A 235 -9.86 -9.83 3.57
N GLY A 236 -10.02 -8.62 4.06
CA GLY A 236 -8.91 -7.90 4.67
C GLY A 236 -8.54 -8.51 6.02
N VAL A 237 -7.28 -8.35 6.46
CA VAL A 237 -6.76 -8.97 7.70
C VAL A 237 -7.63 -8.70 8.93
N SER A 238 -8.21 -7.52 9.02
CA SER A 238 -9.15 -7.16 10.11
C SER A 238 -10.62 -7.15 9.66
N GLY A 239 -10.91 -7.65 8.45
CA GLY A 239 -12.22 -7.56 7.81
C GLY A 239 -13.36 -8.23 8.58
N ALA A 240 -13.09 -9.36 9.26
CA ALA A 240 -14.08 -10.03 10.09
C ALA A 240 -14.45 -9.25 11.37
N SER A 241 -13.69 -8.24 11.76
CA SER A 241 -14.01 -7.40 12.92
C SER A 241 -14.81 -6.16 12.52
N ALA A 242 -16.06 -6.08 12.96
CA ALA A 242 -16.87 -4.87 12.83
C ALA A 242 -16.37 -3.71 13.72
N GLN A 243 -15.48 -3.99 14.67
CA GLN A 243 -14.93 -3.03 15.62
C GLN A 243 -13.78 -2.21 15.04
N VAL A 244 -13.21 -2.62 13.90
CA VAL A 244 -12.12 -1.91 13.23
C VAL A 244 -12.68 -0.91 12.22
N LYS A 245 -12.28 0.35 12.36
CA LYS A 245 -12.56 1.44 11.41
C LYS A 245 -11.24 1.91 10.79
N VAL A 246 -11.33 2.48 9.59
CA VAL A 246 -10.17 3.02 8.87
C VAL A 246 -10.33 4.53 8.71
N PHE A 247 -9.37 5.29 9.24
CA PHE A 247 -9.28 6.73 9.05
C PHE A 247 -8.45 7.03 7.80
N VAL A 248 -9.07 7.64 6.82
CA VAL A 248 -8.50 7.83 5.47
C VAL A 248 -7.84 9.19 5.34
N GLN A 249 -6.57 9.22 4.93
CA GLN A 249 -5.80 10.40 4.63
C GLN A 249 -5.21 10.29 3.22
N LYS A 250 -5.59 11.17 2.31
CA LYS A 250 -4.99 11.22 0.97
C LYS A 250 -3.75 12.11 0.98
N VAL A 251 -2.62 11.54 0.58
CA VAL A 251 -1.33 12.24 0.53
C VAL A 251 -0.67 12.13 -0.85
N CYS A 252 -1.17 11.24 -1.70
CA CYS A 252 -0.61 10.96 -3.00
C CYS A 252 -1.53 11.42 -4.13
N GLY A 253 -0.94 11.81 -5.25
CA GLY A 253 -1.60 12.14 -6.49
C GLY A 253 -0.66 11.95 -7.67
N ARG A 254 -1.00 12.47 -8.84
CA ARG A 254 -0.28 12.24 -10.10
C ARG A 254 1.23 12.50 -10.08
N ARG A 255 1.74 13.29 -9.13
CA ARG A 255 3.17 13.61 -9.00
C ARG A 255 3.87 12.79 -7.94
N GLY A 256 3.16 11.86 -7.29
CA GLY A 256 3.64 11.14 -6.12
C GLY A 256 3.11 11.72 -4.81
N CYS A 257 3.78 11.46 -3.71
CA CYS A 257 3.34 11.74 -2.35
C CYS A 257 4.31 12.73 -1.68
N PRO A 258 3.98 14.02 -1.61
CA PRO A 258 4.86 15.04 -0.99
C PRO A 258 5.13 14.75 0.48
N ALA A 259 6.38 14.84 0.92
CA ALA A 259 6.77 14.62 2.32
C ALA A 259 6.01 15.50 3.31
N ALA A 260 5.69 16.74 2.93
CA ALA A 260 4.87 17.64 3.76
C ALA A 260 3.43 17.12 3.93
N ALA A 261 2.83 16.55 2.88
CA ALA A 261 1.50 15.94 2.96
C ALA A 261 1.52 14.71 3.87
N ILE A 262 2.54 13.85 3.72
CA ILE A 262 2.76 12.67 4.56
C ILE A 262 2.92 13.06 6.03
N ALA A 263 3.80 14.02 6.34
CA ALA A 263 4.03 14.48 7.70
C ALA A 263 2.76 15.07 8.35
N ASN A 264 1.97 15.83 7.60
CA ASN A 264 0.67 16.32 8.05
C ASN A 264 -0.32 15.21 8.35
N ALA A 265 -0.43 14.24 7.43
CA ALA A 265 -1.34 13.10 7.55
C ALA A 265 -0.98 12.20 8.74
N ILE A 266 0.31 11.90 8.96
CA ILE A 266 0.79 11.14 10.12
C ILE A 266 0.36 11.82 11.43
N ARG A 267 0.56 13.14 11.54
CA ARG A 267 0.20 13.90 12.74
C ARG A 267 -1.31 13.96 12.95
N ALA A 268 -2.07 14.21 11.88
CA ALA A 268 -3.53 14.25 11.94
C ALA A 268 -4.11 12.87 12.31
N ALA A 269 -3.55 11.81 11.75
CA ALA A 269 -3.94 10.45 12.10
C ALA A 269 -3.60 10.11 13.57
N ALA A 270 -2.43 10.50 14.05
CA ALA A 270 -2.03 10.28 15.44
C ALA A 270 -2.93 10.99 16.47
N ASP A 271 -3.64 12.04 16.07
CA ASP A 271 -4.64 12.72 16.89
C ASP A 271 -6.06 12.13 16.77
N GLN A 272 -6.28 11.18 15.85
CA GLN A 272 -7.58 10.52 15.70
C GLN A 272 -7.87 9.64 16.92
N PRO A 273 -9.00 9.86 17.64
CA PRO A 273 -9.37 9.02 18.76
C PRO A 273 -9.45 7.54 18.40
N GLY A 274 -8.84 6.69 19.21
CA GLY A 274 -8.86 5.25 19.03
C GLY A 274 -7.86 4.72 17.99
N LEU A 275 -7.07 5.58 17.34
CA LEU A 275 -6.06 5.14 16.38
C LEU A 275 -4.95 4.34 17.08
N VAL A 276 -4.59 3.20 16.51
CA VAL A 276 -3.59 2.27 17.09
C VAL A 276 -2.38 2.07 16.18
N ALA A 277 -2.60 2.13 14.87
CA ALA A 277 -1.59 1.98 13.86
C ALA A 277 -2.00 2.71 12.58
N MET A 278 -1.05 3.04 11.72
CA MET A 278 -1.31 3.59 10.40
C MET A 278 -0.42 2.92 9.35
N ASN A 279 -0.97 2.72 8.16
CA ASN A 279 -0.30 2.16 7.00
C ASN A 279 0.23 3.25 6.08
N LEU A 280 1.48 3.14 5.68
CA LEU A 280 2.16 3.97 4.69
C LEU A 280 2.73 3.08 3.60
N SER A 281 1.94 2.77 2.58
CA SER A 281 2.37 1.98 1.43
C SER A 281 3.03 2.85 0.37
N LEU A 282 4.05 3.60 0.77
CA LEU A 282 4.78 4.57 -0.03
C LEU A 282 6.22 4.70 0.45
N GLY A 283 7.11 5.19 -0.41
CA GLY A 283 8.49 5.41 -0.01
C GLY A 283 9.36 6.14 -1.03
N GLY A 284 10.57 6.44 -0.62
CA GLY A 284 11.59 7.07 -1.43
C GLY A 284 12.97 6.92 -0.79
N LYS A 285 14.02 7.40 -1.48
CA LYS A 285 15.41 7.19 -1.05
C LYS A 285 15.88 8.12 0.04
N SER A 286 15.33 9.32 0.11
CA SER A 286 15.83 10.35 1.00
C SER A 286 15.07 10.42 2.30
N GLU A 287 15.76 10.69 3.37
CA GLU A 287 15.16 10.99 4.66
C GLU A 287 14.54 12.41 4.65
N SER A 288 13.38 12.55 5.28
CA SER A 288 12.75 13.84 5.56
C SER A 288 12.66 14.06 7.07
N GLN A 289 13.16 15.17 7.55
CA GLN A 289 13.08 15.51 8.97
C GLN A 289 11.63 15.77 9.40
N ALA A 290 10.81 16.32 8.52
CA ALA A 290 9.39 16.54 8.79
C ALA A 290 8.64 15.20 8.99
N GLU A 291 8.96 14.17 8.18
CA GLU A 291 8.42 12.82 8.37
C GLU A 291 8.92 12.18 9.67
N LYS A 292 10.22 12.27 9.99
CA LYS A 292 10.79 11.79 11.26
C LYS A 292 10.13 12.43 12.49
N ASP A 293 9.93 13.72 12.45
CA ASP A 293 9.25 14.45 13.52
C ASP A 293 7.78 14.02 13.65
N ALA A 294 7.11 13.72 12.52
CA ALA A 294 5.75 13.23 12.51
C ALA A 294 5.64 11.79 13.05
N ILE A 295 6.58 10.92 12.70
CA ILE A 295 6.68 9.55 13.24
C ILE A 295 6.93 9.60 14.74
N THR A 296 7.86 10.46 15.19
CA THR A 296 8.11 10.69 16.64
C THR A 296 6.85 11.18 17.36
N TYR A 297 6.08 12.06 16.73
CA TYR A 297 4.81 12.53 17.27
C TYR A 297 3.78 11.42 17.42
N ALA A 298 3.65 10.52 16.42
CA ALA A 298 2.73 9.40 16.43
C ALA A 298 3.11 8.36 17.48
N THR A 299 4.38 7.94 17.51
CA THR A 299 4.88 6.94 18.46
C THR A 299 4.81 7.44 19.90
N GLY A 300 5.03 8.73 20.15
CA GLY A 300 4.81 9.37 21.46
C GLY A 300 3.33 9.33 21.93
N ARG A 301 2.38 8.94 21.04
CA ARG A 301 0.96 8.72 21.34
C ARG A 301 0.58 7.24 21.36
N ASN A 302 1.59 6.36 21.40
CA ASN A 302 1.40 4.90 21.33
C ASN A 302 0.71 4.44 20.03
N VAL A 303 0.93 5.16 18.92
CA VAL A 303 0.44 4.80 17.59
C VAL A 303 1.61 4.26 16.77
N LEU A 304 1.44 3.07 16.18
CA LEU A 304 2.44 2.49 15.29
C LEU A 304 2.38 3.13 13.91
N VAL A 305 3.54 3.41 13.33
CA VAL A 305 3.69 3.78 11.92
C VAL A 305 4.28 2.57 11.19
N ILE A 306 3.52 1.98 10.27
CA ILE A 306 3.90 0.78 9.53
C ILE A 306 4.08 1.17 8.08
N ALA A 307 5.27 0.94 7.54
CA ALA A 307 5.63 1.44 6.22
C ALA A 307 6.32 0.37 5.36
N SER A 308 6.07 0.43 4.07
CA SER A 308 6.64 -0.47 3.08
C SER A 308 8.13 -0.24 2.86
N ALA A 309 8.93 -1.32 2.80
CA ALA A 309 10.39 -1.25 2.69
C ALA A 309 10.89 -0.73 1.33
N GLY A 310 10.04 -0.76 0.28
CA GLY A 310 10.37 -0.34 -1.08
C GLY A 310 10.55 -1.51 -2.04
N ASN A 311 10.52 -1.21 -3.36
CA ASN A 311 10.43 -2.20 -4.44
C ASN A 311 11.59 -2.13 -5.44
N ASP A 312 12.76 -1.67 -5.03
CA ASP A 312 13.94 -1.56 -5.92
C ASP A 312 14.83 -2.81 -5.92
N GLY A 313 14.52 -3.84 -5.12
CA GLY A 313 15.33 -5.04 -4.95
C GLY A 313 16.71 -4.80 -4.27
N THR A 314 16.84 -3.71 -3.54
CA THR A 314 18.10 -3.26 -2.96
C THR A 314 18.29 -3.70 -1.50
N ASN A 315 19.53 -3.55 -1.01
CA ASN A 315 19.87 -3.78 0.40
C ASN A 315 19.71 -2.52 1.26
N THR A 316 18.75 -1.68 0.93
CA THR A 316 18.46 -0.41 1.63
C THR A 316 16.95 -0.24 1.76
N VAL A 317 16.49 -0.09 2.99
CA VAL A 317 15.07 0.21 3.29
C VAL A 317 14.74 1.65 2.86
N SER A 318 13.65 1.84 2.11
CA SER A 318 13.17 3.16 1.70
C SER A 318 12.61 3.95 2.87
N CYS A 319 12.69 5.29 2.81
CA CYS A 319 12.06 6.15 3.81
C CYS A 319 10.60 6.51 3.40
N PRO A 320 9.64 6.58 4.35
CA PRO A 320 9.84 6.72 5.77
C PRO A 320 10.05 5.42 6.57
N ALA A 321 9.96 4.24 5.96
CA ALA A 321 10.21 2.96 6.66
C ALA A 321 11.63 2.85 7.25
N CYS A 322 12.60 3.60 6.73
CA CYS A 322 13.99 3.69 7.24
C CYS A 322 14.09 4.31 8.65
N ASP A 323 13.05 4.98 9.14
CA ASP A 323 13.06 5.53 10.50
C ASP A 323 12.92 4.40 11.53
N PRO A 324 13.83 4.31 12.53
CA PRO A 324 13.82 3.20 13.49
C PRO A 324 12.58 3.14 14.40
N LYS A 325 11.77 4.19 14.42
CA LYS A 325 10.49 4.22 15.15
C LYS A 325 9.32 3.73 14.30
N ALA A 326 9.46 3.68 12.98
CA ALA A 326 8.51 3.00 12.11
C ALA A 326 8.69 1.48 12.19
N ILE A 327 7.74 0.73 11.69
CA ILE A 327 7.89 -0.70 11.39
C ILE A 327 8.04 -0.83 9.89
N SER A 328 9.22 -1.24 9.46
CA SER A 328 9.55 -1.48 8.06
C SER A 328 9.13 -2.88 7.63
N VAL A 329 8.43 -3.00 6.48
CA VAL A 329 7.84 -4.26 6.04
C VAL A 329 8.35 -4.65 4.66
N ALA A 330 9.06 -5.80 4.58
CA ALA A 330 9.45 -6.44 3.32
C ALA A 330 8.32 -7.33 2.76
N ALA A 331 8.41 -7.66 1.47
CA ALA A 331 7.45 -8.51 0.79
C ALA A 331 7.94 -9.94 0.64
N THR A 332 7.14 -10.93 1.08
CA THR A 332 7.34 -12.34 0.77
C THR A 332 6.44 -12.81 -0.36
N MET A 333 6.91 -13.83 -1.09
CA MET A 333 6.13 -14.61 -2.02
C MET A 333 5.38 -15.73 -1.28
N TRP A 334 4.51 -16.44 -2.01
CA TRP A 334 3.74 -17.56 -1.45
C TRP A 334 4.61 -18.76 -0.99
N GLN A 335 5.86 -18.88 -1.47
CA GLN A 335 6.80 -19.92 -1.05
C GLN A 335 7.64 -19.54 0.18
N ASP A 336 7.33 -18.47 0.86
CA ASP A 336 8.14 -17.90 1.95
C ASP A 336 9.52 -17.38 1.53
N ALA A 337 9.73 -17.20 0.22
CA ALA A 337 10.91 -16.52 -0.29
C ALA A 337 10.67 -15.00 -0.33
N LEU A 338 11.75 -14.23 -0.24
CA LEU A 338 11.68 -12.80 -0.46
C LEU A 338 11.28 -12.51 -1.91
N ALA A 339 10.33 -11.61 -2.13
CA ALA A 339 9.98 -11.16 -3.46
C ALA A 339 11.17 -10.47 -4.12
N SER A 340 11.39 -10.72 -5.41
CA SER A 340 12.60 -10.27 -6.11
C SER A 340 12.76 -8.74 -6.12
N TYR A 341 11.66 -8.01 -6.09
CA TYR A 341 11.62 -6.56 -6.03
C TYR A 341 11.78 -6.00 -4.61
N SER A 342 11.55 -6.81 -3.57
CA SER A 342 11.52 -6.28 -2.19
C SER A 342 12.87 -5.73 -1.75
N ASN A 343 12.85 -4.51 -1.25
CA ASN A 343 13.98 -3.98 -0.51
C ASN A 343 14.16 -4.76 0.80
N ARG A 344 15.40 -4.83 1.27
CA ARG A 344 15.85 -5.49 2.49
C ARG A 344 17.03 -4.73 3.06
N GLY A 345 17.63 -5.20 4.13
CA GLY A 345 18.87 -4.61 4.68
C GLY A 345 18.75 -4.23 6.15
N PRO A 346 19.79 -3.55 6.69
CA PRO A 346 19.80 -3.10 8.07
C PRO A 346 18.58 -2.21 8.38
N GLY A 347 17.93 -2.45 9.51
CA GLY A 347 16.75 -1.73 9.96
C GLY A 347 15.43 -2.26 9.38
N LEU A 348 15.44 -3.41 8.69
CA LEU A 348 14.21 -4.12 8.36
C LEU A 348 13.63 -4.78 9.62
N ASP A 349 12.33 -4.56 9.90
CA ASP A 349 11.69 -5.07 11.11
C ASP A 349 10.97 -6.40 10.90
N ILE A 350 10.24 -6.55 9.79
CA ILE A 350 9.35 -7.70 9.57
C ILE A 350 9.12 -7.90 8.07
N SER A 351 8.72 -9.09 7.69
CA SER A 351 8.19 -9.38 6.36
C SER A 351 6.74 -9.83 6.40
N ALA A 352 6.01 -9.65 5.31
CA ALA A 352 4.64 -10.12 5.16
C ALA A 352 4.35 -10.44 3.69
N PRO A 353 3.27 -11.18 3.37
CA PRO A 353 2.90 -11.47 1.99
C PRO A 353 2.64 -10.18 1.19
N GLY A 354 3.51 -9.93 0.20
CA GLY A 354 3.39 -8.83 -0.76
C GLY A 354 3.18 -9.34 -2.18
N GLY A 355 3.34 -10.66 -2.36
CA GLY A 355 3.16 -11.35 -3.63
C GLY A 355 4.32 -11.18 -4.60
N GLN A 356 4.28 -11.99 -5.65
CA GLN A 356 5.06 -11.81 -6.87
C GLN A 356 4.29 -12.41 -8.04
N CYS A 357 3.90 -11.58 -8.98
CA CYS A 357 3.15 -11.98 -10.15
C CYS A 357 4.07 -12.68 -11.14
N TYR A 358 3.71 -13.87 -11.60
CA TYR A 358 4.53 -14.65 -12.51
C TYR A 358 4.17 -14.45 -13.99
N SER A 359 2.90 -14.17 -14.28
CA SER A 359 2.42 -13.86 -15.64
C SER A 359 0.99 -13.32 -15.61
N ASN A 360 0.52 -12.81 -16.77
CA ASN A 360 -0.89 -12.40 -16.97
C ASN A 360 -1.89 -13.53 -16.90
N THR A 361 -1.42 -14.77 -17.13
CA THR A 361 -2.28 -15.98 -17.15
C THR A 361 -2.24 -16.72 -15.83
N THR A 362 -1.33 -16.35 -14.92
CA THR A 362 -1.14 -16.96 -13.61
C THR A 362 -0.87 -15.87 -12.56
N PRO A 363 -1.88 -15.04 -12.24
CA PRO A 363 -1.72 -13.97 -11.26
C PRO A 363 -1.70 -14.47 -9.80
N GLU A 364 -1.74 -15.78 -9.61
CA GLU A 364 -1.84 -16.44 -8.31
C GLU A 364 -0.71 -16.11 -7.34
N GLY A 365 0.38 -15.54 -7.83
CA GLY A 365 1.45 -15.02 -6.97
C GLY A 365 1.18 -13.63 -6.39
N CYS A 366 0.18 -12.91 -6.90
CA CYS A 366 -0.14 -11.54 -6.49
C CYS A 366 -1.11 -11.48 -5.30
N ILE A 367 -1.29 -10.28 -4.76
CA ILE A 367 -2.30 -10.00 -3.73
C ILE A 367 -3.56 -9.45 -4.41
N TYR A 368 -4.69 -10.10 -4.20
CA TYR A 368 -5.99 -9.67 -4.71
C TYR A 368 -6.71 -8.83 -3.67
N SER A 369 -7.21 -7.66 -4.05
CA SER A 369 -7.90 -6.76 -3.13
C SER A 369 -8.88 -5.84 -3.85
N ALA A 370 -9.65 -5.07 -3.05
CA ALA A 370 -10.56 -4.06 -3.55
C ALA A 370 -9.82 -3.02 -4.41
N TYR A 371 -10.49 -2.54 -5.44
CA TYR A 371 -9.96 -1.50 -6.31
C TYR A 371 -11.06 -0.50 -6.67
N ARG A 372 -10.67 0.69 -7.15
CA ARG A 372 -11.63 1.74 -7.49
C ARG A 372 -12.61 1.31 -8.57
N GLY A 373 -13.79 1.95 -8.62
CA GLY A 373 -14.89 1.57 -9.51
C GLY A 373 -15.70 0.39 -9.00
N GLY A 374 -15.58 0.04 -7.71
CA GLY A 374 -16.25 -1.11 -7.11
C GLY A 374 -15.69 -2.43 -7.60
N THR A 375 -14.45 -2.45 -8.13
CA THR A 375 -13.77 -3.60 -8.72
C THR A 375 -12.74 -4.20 -7.77
N TYR A 376 -12.03 -5.22 -8.25
CA TYR A 376 -10.96 -5.90 -7.54
C TYR A 376 -9.79 -6.13 -8.48
N GLU A 377 -8.56 -5.98 -7.98
CA GLU A 377 -7.34 -6.11 -8.79
C GLU A 377 -6.27 -6.95 -8.09
N TRP A 378 -5.35 -7.48 -8.89
CA TRP A 378 -4.17 -8.20 -8.47
C TRP A 378 -2.96 -7.27 -8.49
N LEU A 379 -2.38 -6.99 -7.33
CA LEU A 379 -1.17 -6.18 -7.21
C LEU A 379 -0.07 -6.94 -6.47
N GLN A 380 1.17 -6.51 -6.68
CA GLN A 380 2.34 -6.98 -5.92
C GLN A 380 3.11 -5.78 -5.38
N GLY A 381 3.79 -5.95 -4.27
CA GLY A 381 4.62 -4.89 -3.70
C GLY A 381 4.77 -5.00 -2.19
N THR A 382 5.79 -4.35 -1.65
CA THR A 382 5.87 -4.09 -0.21
C THR A 382 4.68 -3.25 0.28
N SER A 383 4.01 -2.54 -0.63
CA SER A 383 2.71 -1.89 -0.42
C SER A 383 1.57 -2.84 -0.06
N MET A 384 1.62 -4.10 -0.49
CA MET A 384 0.61 -5.10 -0.17
C MET A 384 0.99 -5.88 1.09
N ALA A 385 2.27 -5.87 1.46
CA ALA A 385 2.78 -6.46 2.69
C ALA A 385 2.50 -5.59 3.94
N ALA A 386 2.77 -4.29 3.88
CA ALA A 386 2.58 -3.37 5.00
C ALA A 386 1.13 -3.36 5.54
N PRO A 387 0.08 -3.33 4.70
CA PRO A 387 -1.30 -3.34 5.19
C PRO A 387 -1.68 -4.64 5.91
N GLN A 388 -1.04 -5.77 5.63
CA GLN A 388 -1.26 -7.00 6.40
C GLN A 388 -0.80 -6.86 7.84
N VAL A 389 0.37 -6.26 8.05
CA VAL A 389 0.88 -5.95 9.40
C VAL A 389 -0.03 -4.96 10.11
N THR A 390 -0.53 -3.93 9.40
CA THR A 390 -1.44 -2.93 9.97
C THR A 390 -2.79 -3.53 10.35
N GLY A 391 -3.36 -4.39 9.50
CA GLY A 391 -4.59 -5.13 9.81
C GLY A 391 -4.43 -6.05 11.03
N THR A 392 -3.30 -6.74 11.14
CA THR A 392 -2.96 -7.57 12.31
C THR A 392 -2.83 -6.72 13.57
N ALA A 393 -2.15 -5.57 13.49
CA ALA A 393 -2.05 -4.62 14.60
C ALA A 393 -3.44 -4.20 15.11
N ALA A 394 -4.40 -3.96 14.19
CA ALA A 394 -5.78 -3.64 14.55
C ALA A 394 -6.44 -4.74 15.37
N ILE A 395 -6.33 -6.01 14.95
CA ILE A 395 -6.93 -7.13 15.66
C ILE A 395 -6.29 -7.33 17.03
N VAL A 396 -4.96 -7.34 17.10
CA VAL A 396 -4.21 -7.47 18.37
C VAL A 396 -4.60 -6.35 19.33
N ALA A 397 -4.65 -5.11 18.85
CA ALA A 397 -5.05 -3.97 19.67
C ALA A 397 -6.50 -4.05 20.11
N SER A 398 -7.41 -4.51 19.25
CA SER A 398 -8.84 -4.68 19.55
C SER A 398 -9.08 -5.78 20.59
N LYS A 399 -8.40 -6.91 20.44
CA LYS A 399 -8.58 -8.12 21.30
C LYS A 399 -7.84 -8.03 22.62
N LEU A 400 -6.59 -7.56 22.60
CA LEU A 400 -5.67 -7.62 23.74
C LEU A 400 -5.47 -6.26 24.41
N GLY A 401 -6.00 -5.18 23.84
CA GLY A 401 -5.78 -3.82 24.34
C GLY A 401 -4.35 -3.29 24.15
N SER A 402 -3.49 -4.03 23.44
CA SER A 402 -2.09 -3.65 23.23
C SER A 402 -1.95 -2.35 22.42
N ARG A 403 -0.99 -1.50 22.80
CA ARG A 403 -0.70 -0.21 22.16
C ARG A 403 0.81 0.03 22.14
N GLY A 404 1.27 0.91 21.25
CA GLY A 404 2.65 1.36 21.20
C GLY A 404 3.67 0.23 21.21
N ASP A 405 4.68 0.31 22.06
CA ASP A 405 5.77 -0.68 22.13
C ASP A 405 5.29 -2.10 22.48
N ALA A 406 4.24 -2.23 23.30
CA ALA A 406 3.68 -3.54 23.60
C ALA A 406 3.05 -4.19 22.36
N LEU A 407 2.38 -3.39 21.52
CA LEU A 407 1.84 -3.86 20.24
C LEU A 407 2.98 -4.20 19.25
N ARG A 408 4.00 -3.33 19.13
CA ARG A 408 5.19 -3.61 18.32
C ARG A 408 5.87 -4.91 18.72
N THR A 409 6.17 -5.07 20.01
CA THR A 409 6.80 -6.28 20.55
C THR A 409 5.99 -7.52 20.26
N ARG A 410 4.66 -7.42 20.37
CA ARG A 410 3.77 -8.55 20.07
C ARG A 410 3.85 -8.94 18.59
N LEU A 411 3.78 -8.00 17.67
CA LEU A 411 3.86 -8.25 16.23
C LEU A 411 5.21 -8.90 15.85
N LEU A 412 6.31 -8.34 16.33
CA LEU A 412 7.65 -8.82 15.98
C LEU A 412 8.05 -10.12 16.70
N GLY A 413 7.49 -10.36 17.89
CA GLY A 413 7.81 -11.55 18.70
C GLY A 413 6.97 -12.79 18.37
N THR A 414 6.03 -12.70 17.42
CA THR A 414 5.14 -13.81 17.06
C THR A 414 5.20 -14.18 15.57
N THR A 415 6.26 -13.79 14.90
CA THR A 415 6.53 -14.10 13.50
C THR A 415 6.93 -15.55 13.29
N ASP A 416 6.85 -16.02 12.05
CA ASP A 416 7.52 -17.23 11.60
C ASP A 416 8.94 -16.86 11.18
N ASP A 417 9.92 -17.41 11.86
CA ASP A 417 11.33 -17.14 11.58
C ASP A 417 11.69 -17.71 10.20
N LEU A 418 12.16 -16.84 9.31
CA LEU A 418 12.57 -17.18 7.95
C LEU A 418 14.01 -16.76 7.73
N GLY A 419 14.75 -17.55 6.93
CA GLY A 419 16.13 -17.23 6.58
C GLY A 419 17.12 -17.66 7.65
N ALA A 420 17.98 -16.76 8.11
CA ALA A 420 18.89 -17.04 9.20
C ALA A 420 18.13 -17.01 10.54
N ALA A 421 18.52 -17.87 11.47
CA ALA A 421 17.85 -17.95 12.77
C ALA A 421 17.85 -16.61 13.52
N GLY A 422 16.68 -16.16 13.94
CA GLY A 422 16.46 -14.87 14.57
C GLY A 422 16.38 -13.70 13.58
N PRO A 423 16.29 -12.46 14.05
CA PRO A 423 16.15 -11.30 13.18
C PRO A 423 17.33 -11.15 12.20
N ASP A 424 17.01 -11.01 10.92
CA ASP A 424 18.02 -10.87 9.85
C ASP A 424 17.68 -9.70 8.89
N ASN A 425 18.61 -9.39 7.97
CA ASN A 425 18.46 -8.29 7.02
C ASN A 425 17.56 -8.63 5.83
N THR A 426 17.04 -9.84 5.72
CA THR A 426 16.21 -10.31 4.59
C THR A 426 14.75 -10.32 4.94
N PHE A 427 14.42 -10.82 6.12
CA PHE A 427 13.04 -11.02 6.58
C PHE A 427 12.72 -10.24 7.87
N GLY A 428 13.68 -9.49 8.44
CA GLY A 428 13.52 -8.86 9.74
C GLY A 428 13.36 -9.89 10.85
N ALA A 429 12.36 -9.73 11.72
CA ALA A 429 12.03 -10.72 12.74
C ALA A 429 11.37 -12.00 12.16
N GLY A 430 11.12 -12.05 10.86
CA GLY A 430 10.47 -13.15 10.16
C GLY A 430 9.19 -12.73 9.45
N ARG A 431 8.42 -13.69 8.94
CA ARG A 431 7.13 -13.45 8.31
C ARG A 431 6.04 -13.27 9.34
N LEU A 432 5.17 -12.26 9.12
CA LEU A 432 3.98 -12.00 9.92
C LEU A 432 3.14 -13.28 10.11
N ASN A 433 2.78 -13.57 11.36
CA ASN A 433 1.80 -14.59 11.71
C ASN A 433 0.66 -13.94 12.52
N SER A 434 -0.43 -13.64 11.84
CA SER A 434 -1.58 -12.91 12.43
C SER A 434 -2.29 -13.72 13.52
N HIS A 435 -2.43 -15.04 13.32
CA HIS A 435 -3.05 -15.92 14.30
C HIS A 435 -2.23 -15.95 15.59
N ARG A 436 -0.91 -16.17 15.50
CA ARG A 436 -0.02 -16.22 16.67
C ARG A 436 0.07 -14.86 17.36
N ALA A 437 0.03 -13.76 16.60
CA ALA A 437 -0.01 -12.43 17.16
C ALA A 437 -1.24 -12.19 18.04
N VAL A 438 -2.40 -12.77 17.71
CA VAL A 438 -3.63 -12.65 18.49
C VAL A 438 -3.68 -13.66 19.64
N THR A 439 -3.44 -14.94 19.36
CA THR A 439 -3.66 -16.03 20.33
C THR A 439 -2.52 -16.23 21.31
N GLY A 440 -1.30 -15.94 20.90
CA GLY A 440 -0.10 -16.22 21.69
C GLY A 440 0.30 -17.69 21.74
N SER A 441 -0.43 -18.56 21.05
CA SER A 441 -0.17 -19.98 21.01
C SER A 441 0.74 -20.33 19.83
N GLY A 442 1.80 -21.04 20.11
CA GLY A 442 2.78 -21.56 19.18
C GLY A 442 4.21 -21.15 19.55
N ALA A 443 5.04 -22.11 19.89
CA ALA A 443 6.50 -21.92 19.82
C ALA A 443 6.86 -21.64 18.36
N PRO A 444 7.97 -20.92 18.06
CA PRO A 444 8.46 -20.80 16.70
C PRO A 444 8.55 -22.18 16.09
N GLY A 445 7.79 -22.42 15.02
CA GLY A 445 7.78 -23.69 14.35
C GLY A 445 9.18 -23.99 13.88
N THR A 446 9.81 -24.99 14.40
CA THR A 446 10.92 -25.67 13.74
C THR A 446 10.32 -26.29 12.50
N SER A 447 10.56 -25.65 11.34
CA SER A 447 10.24 -26.17 10.01
C SER A 447 10.95 -27.48 9.74
#